data_f9a6ed60fc8094b1339da3bc2477ec4f
#
_entry.id   f9a6ed60fc8094b1339da3bc2477ec4f
#
_cell.length_a   1.000
_cell.length_b   1.000
_cell.length_c   1.000
_cell.angle_alpha   90.00
_cell.angle_beta   90.00
_cell.angle_gamma   90.00
#
_symmetry.space_group_name_H-M   'P 1'
#
loop_
_entity.id
_entity.type
_entity.pdbx_description
1 polymer ?
#
loop_
_entity_poly.entity_id
_entity_poly.type
_entity_poly.pdbx_seq_one_letter_code
_entity_poly.pdbx_strand_id
1 'polypeptide(L)'
;MEEEINLLDYWRVMVKRKELIIIPTCVAIIVAVFVSLSLPKIYKAETTVLLPQRGGGVSGALASLAGFSISLPIDLSGALGRTTNYVDILGSYSLAEMVVEGLDLKKEFPKIKKKDDLIKTIQGSVKAKEQKGIITISVENQDPRLAADMANYYALALDRFNQRANLQVATRTRIFIREQLEKAKADLNLAEDRLKRFQTEVTLVKEKERELALGRLMRDVKIKEGVYTLLSQEYEKAKIEEAKEGQFFEILDPAYPPKIPSKPRVKLNIAIAGMLGLFTGIFLAFFSEYLEGLGFKAPK
;
A
#
# COMPACT_ATOMS: atom_id res chain seq x y z
N MET A 1 -25.87 -54.74 -23.68
CA MET A 1 -26.58 -53.81 -24.58
C MET A 1 -26.19 -52.44 -24.10
N GLU A 2 -25.30 -51.80 -24.83
CA GLU A 2 -24.94 -50.41 -24.56
C GLU A 2 -26.14 -49.55 -24.98
N GLU A 3 -26.81 -48.90 -23.99
CA GLU A 3 -27.82 -47.90 -24.28
C GLU A 3 -27.11 -46.73 -24.93
N GLU A 4 -27.22 -46.60 -26.25
CA GLU A 4 -26.76 -45.40 -26.95
C GLU A 4 -27.48 -44.19 -26.36
N ILE A 5 -26.69 -43.28 -25.73
CA ILE A 5 -27.20 -42.04 -25.14
C ILE A 5 -27.75 -41.17 -26.28
N ASN A 6 -29.06 -41.19 -26.49
CA ASN A 6 -29.72 -40.47 -27.56
C ASN A 6 -30.02 -39.01 -27.10
N LEU A 7 -29.25 -38.04 -27.61
CA LEU A 7 -29.43 -36.59 -27.30
C LEU A 7 -30.86 -36.09 -27.55
N LEU A 8 -31.60 -36.77 -28.46
CA LEU A 8 -32.99 -36.42 -28.73
C LEU A 8 -33.94 -36.73 -27.57
N ASP A 9 -33.62 -37.71 -26.73
CA ASP A 9 -34.46 -38.04 -25.58
C ASP A 9 -34.32 -37.02 -24.47
N TYR A 10 -33.10 -36.46 -24.26
CA TYR A 10 -32.91 -35.34 -23.34
C TYR A 10 -33.67 -34.08 -23.79
N TRP A 11 -33.69 -33.81 -25.11
CA TRP A 11 -34.46 -32.69 -25.64
C TRP A 11 -35.97 -32.89 -25.43
N ARG A 12 -36.51 -34.11 -25.65
CA ARG A 12 -37.91 -34.44 -25.39
C ARG A 12 -38.33 -34.22 -23.93
N VAL A 13 -37.49 -34.62 -22.97
CA VAL A 13 -37.75 -34.43 -21.55
C VAL A 13 -37.81 -32.92 -21.21
N MET A 14 -36.88 -32.13 -21.74
CA MET A 14 -36.89 -30.67 -21.52
C MET A 14 -38.15 -30.01 -22.10
N VAL A 15 -38.59 -30.37 -23.27
CA VAL A 15 -39.81 -29.84 -23.91
C VAL A 15 -41.07 -30.32 -23.19
N LYS A 16 -41.14 -31.60 -22.82
CA LYS A 16 -42.27 -32.19 -22.08
C LYS A 16 -42.50 -31.52 -20.74
N ARG A 17 -41.41 -31.20 -20.03
CA ARG A 17 -41.43 -30.64 -18.66
C ARG A 17 -40.97 -29.19 -18.56
N LYS A 18 -41.22 -28.38 -19.62
CA LYS A 18 -40.84 -26.97 -19.71
C LYS A 18 -41.33 -26.15 -18.50
N GLU A 19 -42.48 -26.47 -17.92
CA GLU A 19 -43.03 -25.78 -16.76
C GLU A 19 -42.15 -25.96 -15.51
N LEU A 20 -41.57 -27.16 -15.29
CA LEU A 20 -40.63 -27.45 -14.21
C LEU A 20 -39.29 -26.73 -14.37
N ILE A 21 -38.99 -26.26 -15.60
CA ILE A 21 -37.78 -25.45 -15.85
C ILE A 21 -38.10 -23.95 -15.74
N ILE A 22 -39.20 -23.51 -16.33
CA ILE A 22 -39.58 -22.09 -16.39
C ILE A 22 -39.97 -21.56 -15.01
N ILE A 23 -40.80 -22.30 -14.25
CA ILE A 23 -41.31 -21.80 -12.97
C ILE A 23 -40.18 -21.50 -11.94
N PRO A 24 -39.24 -22.44 -11.66
CA PRO A 24 -38.14 -22.13 -10.73
C PRO A 24 -37.24 -21.02 -11.24
N THR A 25 -36.99 -20.93 -12.55
CA THR A 25 -36.20 -19.86 -13.14
C THR A 25 -36.87 -18.49 -12.96
N CYS A 26 -38.15 -18.37 -13.23
CA CYS A 26 -38.91 -17.14 -13.03
C CYS A 26 -38.97 -16.75 -11.54
N VAL A 27 -39.20 -17.70 -10.64
CA VAL A 27 -39.22 -17.46 -9.20
C VAL A 27 -37.84 -16.97 -8.73
N ALA A 28 -36.75 -17.61 -9.15
CA ALA A 28 -35.40 -17.20 -8.80
C ALA A 28 -35.09 -15.77 -9.27
N ILE A 29 -35.49 -15.40 -10.50
CA ILE A 29 -35.33 -14.04 -11.02
C ILE A 29 -36.15 -13.04 -10.21
N ILE A 30 -37.42 -13.31 -9.91
CA ILE A 30 -38.27 -12.40 -9.12
C ILE A 30 -37.67 -12.17 -7.75
N VAL A 31 -37.25 -13.22 -7.06
CA VAL A 31 -36.59 -13.14 -5.75
C VAL A 31 -35.31 -12.32 -5.83
N ALA A 32 -34.47 -12.55 -6.84
CA ALA A 32 -33.22 -11.80 -7.03
C ALA A 32 -33.46 -10.29 -7.26
N VAL A 33 -34.49 -9.94 -8.06
CA VAL A 33 -34.89 -8.54 -8.28
C VAL A 33 -35.37 -7.93 -6.97
N PHE A 34 -36.26 -8.59 -6.23
CA PHE A 34 -36.79 -8.10 -4.97
C PHE A 34 -35.68 -7.88 -3.93
N VAL A 35 -34.79 -8.85 -3.75
CA VAL A 35 -33.62 -8.74 -2.85
C VAL A 35 -32.71 -7.59 -3.29
N SER A 36 -32.37 -7.51 -4.59
CA SER A 36 -31.51 -6.45 -5.10
C SER A 36 -32.08 -5.04 -4.91
N LEU A 37 -33.40 -4.86 -5.01
CA LEU A 37 -34.05 -3.58 -4.78
C LEU A 37 -34.17 -3.21 -3.29
N SER A 38 -34.22 -4.22 -2.41
CA SER A 38 -34.30 -4.02 -0.96
C SER A 38 -32.94 -3.68 -0.32
N LEU A 39 -31.82 -3.99 -0.98
CA LEU A 39 -30.49 -3.69 -0.48
C LEU A 39 -30.16 -2.18 -0.59
N PRO A 40 -29.46 -1.60 0.39
CA PRO A 40 -29.05 -0.21 0.35
C PRO A 40 -28.09 0.04 -0.83
N LYS A 41 -28.27 1.17 -1.50
CA LYS A 41 -27.40 1.62 -2.59
C LYS A 41 -26.06 2.04 -2.00
N ILE A 42 -24.96 1.53 -2.57
CA ILE A 42 -23.59 1.89 -2.20
C ILE A 42 -22.94 2.56 -3.40
N TYR A 43 -22.38 3.73 -3.17
CA TYR A 43 -21.65 4.52 -4.14
C TYR A 43 -20.16 4.34 -3.93
N LYS A 44 -19.39 4.27 -5.02
CA LYS A 44 -17.94 4.13 -5.02
C LYS A 44 -17.33 5.38 -5.64
N ALA A 45 -16.57 6.13 -4.87
CA ALA A 45 -15.76 7.23 -5.35
C ALA A 45 -14.29 6.80 -5.44
N GLU A 46 -13.57 7.34 -6.42
CA GLU A 46 -12.17 7.01 -6.68
C GLU A 46 -11.35 8.28 -6.85
N THR A 47 -10.17 8.31 -6.24
CA THR A 47 -9.12 9.31 -6.46
C THR A 47 -7.84 8.62 -6.87
N THR A 48 -7.06 9.26 -7.74
CA THR A 48 -5.78 8.74 -8.21
C THR A 48 -4.64 9.65 -7.76
N VAL A 49 -3.57 9.03 -7.26
CA VAL A 49 -2.41 9.72 -6.71
C VAL A 49 -1.15 9.16 -7.35
N LEU A 50 -0.28 10.06 -7.83
CA LEU A 50 1.02 9.68 -8.36
C LEU A 50 2.01 9.47 -7.23
N LEU A 51 2.72 8.33 -7.27
CA LEU A 51 3.80 8.05 -6.33
C LEU A 51 5.00 8.95 -6.62
N PRO A 52 5.59 9.55 -5.57
CA PRO A 52 6.82 10.31 -5.74
C PRO A 52 7.93 9.38 -6.23
N GLN A 53 8.55 9.74 -7.35
CA GLN A 53 9.76 9.04 -7.79
C GLN A 53 10.90 9.41 -6.82
N ARG A 54 11.33 8.45 -6.01
CA ARG A 54 12.53 8.62 -5.18
C ARG A 54 13.75 8.74 -6.09
N GLY A 55 14.15 9.95 -6.38
CA GLY A 55 15.49 10.21 -6.90
C GLY A 55 16.51 9.73 -5.85
N GLY A 56 17.49 8.93 -6.28
CA GLY A 56 18.46 8.22 -5.44
C GLY A 56 19.42 9.10 -4.60
N GLY A 57 18.92 10.15 -3.91
CA GLY A 57 19.74 11.17 -3.26
C GLY A 57 20.63 10.62 -2.13
N VAL A 58 20.08 10.13 -1.05
CA VAL A 58 20.88 9.73 0.14
C VAL A 58 21.39 8.30 0.06
N SER A 59 20.67 7.42 -0.63
CA SER A 59 21.03 6.00 -0.79
C SER A 59 22.33 5.80 -1.59
N GLY A 60 22.57 6.62 -2.62
CA GLY A 60 23.80 6.53 -3.42
C GLY A 60 25.03 7.01 -2.66
N ALA A 61 24.90 8.06 -1.86
CA ALA A 61 25.97 8.63 -1.07
C ALA A 61 26.39 7.73 0.09
N LEU A 62 25.44 7.11 0.78
CA LEU A 62 25.72 6.14 1.85
C LEU A 62 26.26 4.80 1.32
N ALA A 63 25.85 4.38 0.10
CA ALA A 63 26.45 3.22 -0.56
C ALA A 63 27.93 3.47 -0.92
N SER A 64 28.34 4.69 -1.23
CA SER A 64 29.75 5.05 -1.44
C SER A 64 30.57 5.01 -0.15
N LEU A 65 29.96 5.28 1.01
CA LEU A 65 30.59 5.15 2.33
C LEU A 65 30.78 3.68 2.76
N ALA A 66 29.96 2.74 2.28
CA ALA A 66 30.12 1.31 2.56
C ALA A 66 31.42 0.74 1.97
N GLY A 67 32.00 1.38 0.95
CA GLY A 67 33.34 1.04 0.42
C GLY A 67 34.51 1.39 1.36
N PHE A 68 34.27 2.23 2.35
CA PHE A 68 35.22 2.56 3.40
C PHE A 68 34.88 1.79 4.68
N SER A 69 35.01 0.51 4.78
CA SER A 69 34.95 -0.38 5.98
C SER A 69 34.39 0.28 7.28
N ILE A 70 33.54 1.29 7.16
CA ILE A 70 32.82 1.88 8.29
C ILE A 70 31.67 0.93 8.54
N SER A 71 31.83 0.07 9.55
CA SER A 71 30.75 -0.78 10.08
C SER A 71 29.67 0.16 10.62
N LEU A 72 28.72 0.54 9.76
CA LEU A 72 27.53 1.28 10.19
C LEU A 72 26.66 0.30 10.99
N PRO A 73 26.47 0.52 12.31
CA PRO A 73 25.63 -0.35 13.15
C PRO A 73 24.15 -0.18 12.86
N ILE A 74 23.79 0.48 11.76
CA ILE A 74 22.42 0.71 11.35
C ILE A 74 22.15 -0.20 10.16
N ASP A 75 21.16 -1.05 10.30
CA ASP A 75 20.56 -1.77 9.16
C ASP A 75 19.84 -0.76 8.25
N LEU A 76 20.66 -0.02 7.50
CA LEU A 76 20.21 1.01 6.56
C LEU A 76 19.57 0.36 5.33
N SER A 77 19.86 -0.94 5.08
CA SER A 77 19.21 -1.71 4.02
C SER A 77 17.70 -1.85 4.27
N GLY A 78 17.30 -1.96 5.54
CA GLY A 78 15.88 -1.95 5.94
C GLY A 78 15.19 -0.60 5.75
N ALA A 79 15.91 0.50 5.91
CA ALA A 79 15.34 1.85 5.74
C ALA A 79 15.37 2.34 4.29
N LEU A 80 16.35 1.86 3.49
CA LEU A 80 16.56 2.29 2.10
C LEU A 80 15.93 1.34 1.06
N GLY A 81 15.72 0.07 1.42
CA GLY A 81 15.21 -0.97 0.52
C GLY A 81 13.75 -1.35 0.70
N ARG A 82 13.06 -0.85 1.73
CA ARG A 82 11.62 -1.10 1.86
C ARG A 82 10.89 -0.33 0.77
N THR A 83 10.41 -1.06 -0.23
CA THR A 83 9.27 -0.63 -1.04
C THR A 83 8.15 -0.35 -0.04
N THR A 84 7.92 0.92 0.27
CA THR A 84 6.86 1.31 1.19
C THR A 84 5.55 0.88 0.54
N ASN A 85 4.90 -0.14 1.09
CA ASN A 85 3.63 -0.61 0.55
C ASN A 85 2.53 0.39 0.96
N TYR A 86 2.35 1.40 0.13
CA TYR A 86 1.35 2.46 0.38
C TYR A 86 -0.07 1.91 0.45
N VAL A 87 -0.34 0.76 -0.20
CA VAL A 87 -1.63 0.07 -0.12
C VAL A 87 -1.91 -0.39 1.32
N ASP A 88 -0.89 -0.96 2.01
CA ASP A 88 -1.03 -1.38 3.40
C ASP A 88 -1.18 -0.18 4.35
N ILE A 89 -0.47 0.92 4.06
CA ILE A 89 -0.61 2.17 4.83
C ILE A 89 -2.03 2.72 4.71
N LEU A 90 -2.61 2.72 3.51
CA LEU A 90 -3.99 3.18 3.27
C LEU A 90 -5.03 2.32 4.02
N GLY A 91 -4.75 1.02 4.19
CA GLY A 91 -5.55 0.12 5.02
C GLY A 91 -5.24 0.18 6.53
N SER A 92 -4.34 1.07 6.99
CA SER A 92 -3.95 1.13 8.39
C SER A 92 -5.01 1.81 9.28
N TYR A 93 -5.03 1.41 10.55
CA TYR A 93 -5.86 2.05 11.58
C TYR A 93 -5.55 3.55 11.72
N SER A 94 -4.26 3.91 11.74
CA SER A 94 -3.81 5.29 11.92
C SER A 94 -4.31 6.23 10.82
N LEU A 95 -4.31 5.77 9.57
CA LEU A 95 -4.83 6.59 8.47
C LEU A 95 -6.35 6.72 8.53
N ALA A 96 -7.06 5.63 8.84
CA ALA A 96 -8.51 5.67 9.03
C ALA A 96 -8.90 6.59 10.19
N GLU A 97 -8.13 6.62 11.29
CA GLU A 97 -8.31 7.55 12.40
C GLU A 97 -8.14 9.00 11.98
N MET A 98 -7.10 9.31 11.19
CA MET A 98 -6.90 10.66 10.64
C MET A 98 -8.09 11.12 9.78
N VAL A 99 -8.67 10.21 9.00
CA VAL A 99 -9.86 10.50 8.16
C VAL A 99 -11.09 10.75 9.03
N VAL A 100 -11.31 9.91 10.04
CA VAL A 100 -12.43 10.06 10.99
C VAL A 100 -12.38 11.40 11.73
N GLU A 101 -11.18 11.81 12.17
CA GLU A 101 -10.99 13.08 12.88
C GLU A 101 -11.05 14.29 11.94
N GLY A 102 -10.46 14.16 10.77
CA GLY A 102 -10.34 15.30 9.84
C GLY A 102 -11.65 15.69 9.16
N LEU A 103 -12.55 14.72 8.94
CA LEU A 103 -13.88 14.96 8.38
C LEU A 103 -14.98 15.00 9.46
N ASP A 104 -14.64 14.89 10.75
CA ASP A 104 -15.60 14.84 11.86
C ASP A 104 -16.72 13.79 11.65
N LEU A 105 -16.33 12.60 11.17
CA LEU A 105 -17.26 11.55 10.76
C LEU A 105 -18.15 11.03 11.90
N LYS A 106 -17.84 11.37 13.14
CA LYS A 106 -18.74 11.04 14.28
C LYS A 106 -20.14 11.63 14.12
N LYS A 107 -20.26 12.79 13.48
CA LYS A 107 -21.55 13.45 13.23
C LYS A 107 -22.35 12.73 12.13
N GLU A 108 -21.67 12.19 11.14
CA GLU A 108 -22.29 11.47 10.01
C GLU A 108 -22.73 10.04 10.39
N PHE A 109 -22.09 9.44 11.41
CA PHE A 109 -22.37 8.08 11.87
C PHE A 109 -22.88 8.03 13.34
N PRO A 110 -24.02 8.65 13.67
CA PRO A 110 -24.52 8.75 15.05
C PRO A 110 -24.86 7.40 15.70
N LYS A 111 -25.07 6.38 14.87
CA LYS A 111 -25.38 5.00 15.35
C LYS A 111 -24.16 4.30 15.94
N ILE A 112 -22.94 4.71 15.57
CA ILE A 112 -21.69 4.10 16.03
C ILE A 112 -21.15 4.89 17.22
N LYS A 113 -21.39 4.41 18.45
CA LYS A 113 -21.00 5.13 19.68
C LYS A 113 -19.52 5.07 19.98
N LYS A 114 -18.84 3.95 19.65
CA LYS A 114 -17.42 3.76 19.93
C LYS A 114 -16.57 4.25 18.78
N LYS A 115 -15.53 5.06 19.09
CA LYS A 115 -14.58 5.58 18.10
C LYS A 115 -13.90 4.45 17.33
N ASP A 116 -13.49 3.37 18.02
CA ASP A 116 -12.79 2.24 17.41
C ASP A 116 -13.63 1.49 16.37
N ASP A 117 -14.94 1.31 16.65
CA ASP A 117 -15.85 0.65 15.72
C ASP A 117 -16.09 1.52 14.47
N LEU A 118 -16.12 2.84 14.64
CA LEU A 118 -16.18 3.79 13.52
C LEU A 118 -14.92 3.69 12.66
N ILE A 119 -13.73 3.73 13.28
CA ILE A 119 -12.46 3.62 12.56
C ILE A 119 -12.38 2.32 11.77
N LYS A 120 -12.77 1.18 12.37
CA LYS A 120 -12.81 -0.12 11.68
C LYS A 120 -13.80 -0.12 10.50
N THR A 121 -14.95 0.53 10.66
CA THR A 121 -15.95 0.65 9.59
C THR A 121 -15.38 1.45 8.43
N ILE A 122 -14.72 2.57 8.70
CA ILE A 122 -14.09 3.41 7.69
C ILE A 122 -12.92 2.70 7.03
N GLN A 123 -12.08 2.00 7.81
CA GLN A 123 -10.99 1.15 7.31
C GLN A 123 -11.50 0.06 6.34
N GLY A 124 -12.64 -0.57 6.65
CA GLY A 124 -13.27 -1.56 5.78
C GLY A 124 -13.88 -0.98 4.50
N SER A 125 -14.17 0.31 4.46
CA SER A 125 -14.76 0.99 3.31
C SER A 125 -13.75 1.43 2.25
N VAL A 126 -12.45 1.48 2.58
CA VAL A 126 -11.37 1.89 1.68
C VAL A 126 -10.73 0.68 1.01
N LYS A 127 -10.43 0.81 -0.27
CA LYS A 127 -9.63 -0.13 -1.06
C LYS A 127 -8.62 0.65 -1.87
N ALA A 128 -7.38 0.21 -1.85
CA ALA A 128 -6.31 0.80 -2.64
C ALA A 128 -5.73 -0.22 -3.61
N LYS A 129 -5.31 0.26 -4.78
CA LYS A 129 -4.57 -0.53 -5.78
C LYS A 129 -3.45 0.32 -6.33
N GLU A 130 -2.27 -0.28 -6.45
CA GLU A 130 -1.13 0.34 -7.08
C GLU A 130 -0.89 -0.28 -8.45
N GLN A 131 -0.77 0.55 -9.47
CA GLN A 131 -0.39 0.15 -10.82
C GLN A 131 0.53 1.19 -11.44
N LYS A 132 1.71 0.78 -11.87
CA LYS A 132 2.70 1.62 -12.60
C LYS A 132 3.02 2.95 -11.89
N GLY A 133 3.14 2.93 -10.58
CA GLY A 133 3.44 4.14 -9.80
C GLY A 133 2.25 5.07 -9.56
N ILE A 134 1.03 4.63 -9.88
CA ILE A 134 -0.21 5.33 -9.58
C ILE A 134 -0.98 4.52 -8.53
N ILE A 135 -1.42 5.18 -7.48
CA ILE A 135 -2.31 4.60 -6.48
C ILE A 135 -3.73 5.07 -6.76
N THR A 136 -4.64 4.12 -6.95
CA THR A 136 -6.08 4.37 -7.00
C THR A 136 -6.67 4.07 -5.63
N ILE A 137 -7.20 5.08 -4.96
CA ILE A 137 -7.90 4.98 -3.68
C ILE A 137 -9.40 4.99 -3.97
N SER A 138 -10.09 3.93 -3.57
CA SER A 138 -11.53 3.76 -3.77
C SER A 138 -12.22 3.70 -2.43
N VAL A 139 -13.26 4.49 -2.24
CA VAL A 139 -14.07 4.51 -1.01
C VAL A 139 -15.53 4.19 -1.34
N GLU A 140 -16.11 3.26 -0.58
CA GLU A 140 -17.52 2.85 -0.71
C GLU A 140 -18.35 3.45 0.43
N ASN A 141 -19.43 4.20 0.11
CA ASN A 141 -20.37 4.75 1.10
C ASN A 141 -21.80 4.81 0.55
N GLN A 142 -22.79 4.93 1.43
CA GLN A 142 -24.20 5.14 1.03
C GLN A 142 -24.44 6.56 0.52
N ASP A 143 -23.74 7.56 1.04
CA ASP A 143 -23.76 8.93 0.54
C ASP A 143 -22.65 9.12 -0.51
N PRO A 144 -23.02 9.50 -1.77
CA PRO A 144 -22.03 9.73 -2.82
C PRO A 144 -21.10 10.93 -2.56
N ARG A 145 -21.57 11.98 -1.85
CA ARG A 145 -20.73 13.12 -1.47
C ARG A 145 -19.70 12.71 -0.43
N LEU A 146 -20.16 12.04 0.62
CA LEU A 146 -19.25 11.54 1.67
C LEU A 146 -18.23 10.55 1.12
N ALA A 147 -18.61 9.69 0.16
CA ALA A 147 -17.67 8.79 -0.50
C ALA A 147 -16.53 9.55 -1.21
N ALA A 148 -16.86 10.64 -1.94
CA ALA A 148 -15.88 11.46 -2.62
C ALA A 148 -15.00 12.26 -1.64
N ASP A 149 -15.60 12.86 -0.61
CA ASP A 149 -14.87 13.63 0.41
C ASP A 149 -13.90 12.72 1.18
N MET A 150 -14.33 11.53 1.55
CA MET A 150 -13.46 10.54 2.18
C MET A 150 -12.32 10.10 1.28
N ALA A 151 -12.57 9.81 -0.01
CA ALA A 151 -11.53 9.40 -0.95
C ALA A 151 -10.46 10.50 -1.12
N ASN A 152 -10.88 11.75 -1.28
CA ASN A 152 -9.98 12.91 -1.37
C ASN A 152 -9.21 13.13 -0.06
N TYR A 153 -9.88 12.97 1.08
CA TYR A 153 -9.22 13.12 2.37
C TYR A 153 -8.22 12.00 2.65
N TYR A 154 -8.48 10.77 2.19
CA TYR A 154 -7.50 9.67 2.27
C TYR A 154 -6.22 10.00 1.49
N ALA A 155 -6.32 10.60 0.30
CA ALA A 155 -5.16 11.07 -0.45
C ALA A 155 -4.36 12.13 0.32
N LEU A 156 -5.06 13.12 0.91
CA LEU A 156 -4.44 14.16 1.74
C LEU A 156 -3.82 13.60 3.02
N ALA A 157 -4.51 12.66 3.68
CA ALA A 157 -4.01 11.99 4.88
C ALA A 157 -2.76 11.15 4.61
N LEU A 158 -2.71 10.46 3.46
CA LEU A 158 -1.54 9.72 3.00
C LEU A 158 -0.35 10.64 2.79
N ASP A 159 -0.56 11.79 2.15
CA ASP A 159 0.49 12.79 1.94
C ASP A 159 1.05 13.31 3.27
N ARG A 160 0.18 13.73 4.19
CA ARG A 160 0.58 14.18 5.53
C ARG A 160 1.30 13.11 6.34
N PHE A 161 0.86 11.86 6.26
CA PHE A 161 1.50 10.73 6.92
C PHE A 161 2.92 10.51 6.38
N ASN A 162 3.06 10.52 5.06
CA ASN A 162 4.34 10.34 4.39
C ASN A 162 5.32 11.50 4.68
N GLN A 163 4.84 12.74 4.67
CA GLN A 163 5.63 13.92 5.05
C GLN A 163 6.19 13.78 6.46
N ARG A 164 5.36 13.41 7.43
CA ARG A 164 5.80 13.21 8.83
C ARG A 164 6.84 12.08 8.94
N ALA A 165 6.60 10.95 8.26
CA ALA A 165 7.51 9.81 8.26
C ALA A 165 8.87 10.18 7.65
N ASN A 166 8.88 10.87 6.50
CA ASN A 166 10.10 11.30 5.83
C ASN A 166 10.88 12.35 6.65
N LEU A 167 10.19 13.31 7.26
CA LEU A 167 10.83 14.28 8.14
C LEU A 167 11.52 13.60 9.32
N GLN A 168 10.88 12.63 9.96
CA GLN A 168 11.50 11.87 11.05
C GLN A 168 12.75 11.11 10.60
N VAL A 169 12.72 10.51 9.41
CA VAL A 169 13.89 9.81 8.84
C VAL A 169 15.01 10.81 8.55
N ALA A 170 14.70 11.91 7.86
CA ALA A 170 15.68 12.95 7.54
C ALA A 170 16.35 13.54 8.79
N THR A 171 15.56 13.87 9.83
CA THR A 171 16.06 14.37 11.11
C THR A 171 17.01 13.36 11.78
N ARG A 172 16.62 12.08 11.86
CA ARG A 172 17.48 11.02 12.42
C ARG A 172 18.77 10.87 11.65
N THR A 173 18.70 10.89 10.32
CA THR A 173 19.87 10.79 9.45
C THR A 173 20.81 11.96 9.66
N ARG A 174 20.30 13.19 9.71
CA ARG A 174 21.12 14.40 10.00
C ARG A 174 21.80 14.32 11.37
N ILE A 175 21.06 13.90 12.41
CA ILE A 175 21.63 13.75 13.75
C ILE A 175 22.76 12.72 13.75
N PHE A 176 22.54 11.56 13.12
CA PHE A 176 23.55 10.52 13.00
C PHE A 176 24.82 11.00 12.27
N ILE A 177 24.67 11.64 11.12
CA ILE A 177 25.82 12.15 10.34
C ILE A 177 26.56 13.22 11.15
N ARG A 178 25.87 14.08 11.88
CA ARG A 178 26.50 15.06 12.78
C ARG A 178 27.37 14.40 13.84
N GLU A 179 26.87 13.35 14.48
CA GLU A 179 27.67 12.60 15.48
C GLU A 179 28.91 11.95 14.86
N GLN A 180 28.81 11.42 13.65
CA GLN A 180 29.97 10.86 12.95
C GLN A 180 30.96 11.96 12.52
N LEU A 181 30.46 13.14 12.12
CA LEU A 181 31.28 14.29 11.76
C LEU A 181 32.10 14.79 12.96
N GLU A 182 31.50 14.87 14.15
CA GLU A 182 32.22 15.28 15.37
C GLU A 182 33.30 14.26 15.74
N LYS A 183 33.04 12.96 15.59
CA LYS A 183 34.05 11.90 15.80
C LYS A 183 35.20 12.04 14.80
N ALA A 184 34.88 12.20 13.52
CA ALA A 184 35.87 12.35 12.46
C ALA A 184 36.75 13.59 12.68
N LYS A 185 36.16 14.69 13.17
CA LYS A 185 36.89 15.90 13.56
C LYS A 185 37.87 15.66 14.69
N ALA A 186 37.40 14.91 15.72
CA ALA A 186 38.27 14.55 16.84
C ALA A 186 39.43 13.63 16.40
N ASP A 187 39.14 12.66 15.55
CA ASP A 187 40.13 11.76 14.97
C ASP A 187 41.17 12.49 14.11
N LEU A 188 40.73 13.47 13.31
CA LEU A 188 41.61 14.33 12.52
C LEU A 188 42.53 15.12 13.40
N ASN A 189 41.99 15.81 14.41
CA ASN A 189 42.79 16.62 15.36
C ASN A 189 43.83 15.71 16.06
N LEU A 190 43.46 14.47 16.47
CA LEU A 190 44.42 13.56 17.08
C LEU A 190 45.53 13.11 16.11
N ALA A 191 45.20 12.88 14.83
CA ALA A 191 46.18 12.55 13.83
C ALA A 191 47.16 13.70 13.52
N GLU A 192 46.63 14.91 13.43
CA GLU A 192 47.43 16.16 13.29
C GLU A 192 48.35 16.39 14.49
N ASP A 193 47.87 16.23 15.72
CA ASP A 193 48.67 16.34 16.91
C ASP A 193 49.78 15.30 16.97
N ARG A 194 49.53 14.05 16.56
CA ARG A 194 50.57 13.03 16.49
C ARG A 194 51.65 13.38 15.44
N LEU A 195 51.23 13.86 14.28
CA LEU A 195 52.14 14.33 13.24
C LEU A 195 52.98 15.50 13.74
N LYS A 196 52.39 16.51 14.41
CA LYS A 196 53.04 17.66 14.97
C LYS A 196 54.06 17.27 16.04
N ARG A 197 53.69 16.41 17.01
CA ARG A 197 54.61 15.89 18.04
C ARG A 197 55.77 15.15 17.38
N PHE A 198 55.53 14.29 16.44
CA PHE A 198 56.58 13.55 15.73
C PHE A 198 57.55 14.50 15.01
N GLN A 199 57.10 15.63 14.46
CA GLN A 199 57.93 16.63 13.84
C GLN A 199 58.79 17.41 14.84
N THR A 200 58.26 17.64 16.08
CA THR A 200 58.95 18.46 17.12
C THR A 200 59.88 17.66 18.00
N GLU A 201 59.60 16.36 18.30
CA GLU A 201 60.30 15.53 19.28
C GLU A 201 61.51 14.74 18.71
N VAL A 202 61.94 14.96 17.48
CA VAL A 202 62.91 14.08 16.83
C VAL A 202 64.34 14.41 17.16
N THR A 203 64.97 13.48 17.95
CA THR A 203 66.43 13.61 18.14
C THR A 203 67.25 12.30 18.01
N LEU A 204 66.69 11.11 17.92
CA LEU A 204 67.46 9.87 18.05
C LEU A 204 67.07 8.69 17.09
N VAL A 205 66.35 8.93 16.01
CA VAL A 205 65.92 7.85 15.06
C VAL A 205 66.76 7.95 13.77
N LYS A 206 67.13 6.78 13.18
CA LYS A 206 67.84 6.75 11.88
C LYS A 206 66.98 7.41 10.81
N GLU A 207 67.58 8.22 9.98
CA GLU A 207 66.91 9.08 8.99
C GLU A 207 65.90 8.37 8.10
N LYS A 208 66.25 7.15 7.66
CA LYS A 208 65.35 6.32 6.79
C LYS A 208 64.13 5.79 7.50
N GLU A 209 64.22 5.44 8.81
CA GLU A 209 63.07 5.01 9.61
C GLU A 209 62.14 6.18 9.97
N ARG A 210 62.73 7.36 10.16
CA ARG A 210 62.06 8.63 10.37
C ARG A 210 61.20 9.01 9.18
N GLU A 211 61.77 8.94 7.96
CA GLU A 211 61.06 9.25 6.73
C GLU A 211 59.85 8.31 6.51
N LEU A 212 60.00 7.01 6.75
CA LEU A 212 58.92 6.05 6.67
C LEU A 212 57.79 6.33 7.69
N ALA A 213 58.16 6.66 8.93
CA ALA A 213 57.20 7.00 9.98
C ALA A 213 56.45 8.29 9.65
N LEU A 214 57.16 9.32 9.22
CA LEU A 214 56.55 10.59 8.75
C LEU A 214 55.57 10.34 7.60
N GLY A 215 55.96 9.55 6.61
CA GLY A 215 55.10 9.22 5.49
C GLY A 215 53.80 8.43 5.90
N ARG A 216 53.86 7.63 6.97
CA ARG A 216 52.68 6.96 7.53
C ARG A 216 51.76 7.95 8.24
N LEU A 217 52.31 8.84 9.08
CA LEU A 217 51.52 9.86 9.80
C LEU A 217 50.86 10.85 8.83
N MET A 218 51.60 11.29 7.77
CA MET A 218 50.99 12.14 6.76
C MET A 218 49.85 11.47 6.00
N ARG A 219 49.96 10.18 5.69
CA ARG A 219 48.84 9.41 5.09
C ARG A 219 47.67 9.27 6.03
N ASP A 220 47.89 9.03 7.34
CA ASP A 220 46.84 8.96 8.33
C ASP A 220 46.05 10.26 8.41
N VAL A 221 46.73 11.41 8.49
CA VAL A 221 46.12 12.74 8.47
C VAL A 221 45.29 12.92 7.18
N LYS A 222 45.86 12.60 6.01
CA LYS A 222 45.18 12.76 4.73
C LYS A 222 43.92 11.88 4.62
N ILE A 223 43.94 10.65 5.17
CA ILE A 223 42.76 9.77 5.23
C ILE A 223 41.69 10.37 6.16
N LYS A 224 42.07 10.82 7.35
CA LYS A 224 41.16 11.45 8.33
C LYS A 224 40.55 12.75 7.79
N GLU A 225 41.32 13.58 7.11
CA GLU A 225 40.87 14.78 6.42
C GLU A 225 39.86 14.44 5.31
N GLY A 226 40.12 13.40 4.51
CA GLY A 226 39.18 12.91 3.49
C GLY A 226 37.86 12.45 4.08
N VAL A 227 37.89 11.71 5.20
CA VAL A 227 36.69 11.27 5.92
C VAL A 227 35.89 12.46 6.48
N TYR A 228 36.59 13.40 7.12
CA TYR A 228 35.96 14.62 7.67
C TYR A 228 35.30 15.44 6.56
N THR A 229 35.97 15.66 5.44
CA THR A 229 35.45 16.41 4.29
C THR A 229 34.21 15.74 3.69
N LEU A 230 34.25 14.41 3.53
CA LEU A 230 33.12 13.63 3.03
C LEU A 230 31.90 13.72 3.95
N LEU A 231 32.11 13.49 5.25
CA LEU A 231 31.03 13.59 6.24
C LEU A 231 30.46 15.02 6.35
N SER A 232 31.29 16.05 6.18
CA SER A 232 30.86 17.45 6.13
C SER A 232 29.93 17.69 4.93
N GLN A 233 30.28 17.19 3.77
CA GLN A 233 29.43 17.27 2.57
C GLN A 233 28.10 16.52 2.76
N GLU A 234 28.16 15.32 3.33
CA GLU A 234 26.96 14.53 3.60
C GLU A 234 26.05 15.18 4.67
N TYR A 235 26.63 15.85 5.67
CA TYR A 235 25.87 16.61 6.66
C TYR A 235 25.10 17.77 6.01
N GLU A 236 25.73 18.54 5.12
CA GLU A 236 25.03 19.62 4.41
C GLU A 236 23.93 19.07 3.49
N LYS A 237 24.15 17.94 2.82
CA LYS A 237 23.10 17.28 2.03
C LYS A 237 21.93 16.83 2.92
N ALA A 238 22.22 16.19 4.06
CA ALA A 238 21.17 15.74 4.99
C ALA A 238 20.37 16.91 5.58
N LYS A 239 21.02 18.05 5.82
CA LYS A 239 20.38 19.29 6.26
C LYS A 239 19.46 19.88 5.19
N ILE A 240 19.88 19.84 3.92
CA ILE A 240 19.04 20.25 2.79
C ILE A 240 17.84 19.32 2.65
N GLU A 241 18.04 17.99 2.79
CA GLU A 241 16.97 17.00 2.67
C GLU A 241 15.94 17.16 3.79
N GLU A 242 16.38 17.44 5.04
CA GLU A 242 15.48 17.76 6.17
C GLU A 242 14.68 19.04 5.94
N ALA A 243 15.30 20.05 5.32
CA ALA A 243 14.68 21.34 5.04
C ALA A 243 13.75 21.33 3.81
N LYS A 244 13.76 20.26 3.00
CA LYS A 244 12.86 20.15 1.86
C LYS A 244 11.43 19.98 2.34
N GLU A 245 10.64 21.04 2.25
CA GLU A 245 9.18 21.00 2.31
C GLU A 245 8.66 20.62 0.92
N GLY A 246 8.28 19.36 0.71
CA GLY A 246 7.76 18.92 -0.58
C GLY A 246 6.38 18.28 -0.46
N GLN A 247 5.53 18.52 -1.44
CA GLN A 247 4.42 17.62 -1.71
C GLN A 247 5.02 16.31 -2.23
N PHE A 248 4.75 15.22 -1.53
CA PHE A 248 5.29 13.91 -1.91
C PHE A 248 4.36 13.15 -2.84
N PHE A 249 3.08 13.50 -2.81
CA PHE A 249 2.05 12.91 -3.67
C PHE A 249 1.36 13.97 -4.51
N GLU A 250 1.26 13.73 -5.81
CA GLU A 250 0.48 14.55 -6.72
C GLU A 250 -0.88 13.89 -6.95
N ILE A 251 -1.97 14.60 -6.64
CA ILE A 251 -3.31 14.12 -6.95
C ILE A 251 -3.54 14.32 -8.45
N LEU A 252 -3.60 13.23 -9.20
CA LEU A 252 -3.86 13.26 -10.64
C LEU A 252 -5.34 13.55 -10.92
N ASP A 253 -6.22 12.76 -10.29
CA ASP A 253 -7.65 12.90 -10.43
C ASP A 253 -8.32 12.94 -9.07
N PRO A 254 -8.94 14.05 -8.67
CA PRO A 254 -9.74 14.12 -7.46
C PRO A 254 -11.04 13.30 -7.60
N ALA A 255 -11.51 12.73 -6.51
CA ALA A 255 -12.77 12.01 -6.48
C ALA A 255 -13.94 12.98 -6.61
N TYR A 256 -14.91 12.64 -7.46
CA TYR A 256 -16.19 13.32 -7.60
C TYR A 256 -17.34 12.44 -7.11
N PRO A 257 -18.44 13.03 -6.61
CA PRO A 257 -19.62 12.27 -6.21
C PRO A 257 -20.20 11.46 -7.37
N PRO A 258 -20.21 10.11 -7.27
CA PRO A 258 -20.71 9.26 -8.34
C PRO A 258 -22.22 9.37 -8.49
N LYS A 259 -22.71 9.44 -9.74
CA LYS A 259 -24.14 9.53 -10.05
C LYS A 259 -24.84 8.16 -10.01
N ILE A 260 -24.10 7.08 -10.21
CA ILE A 260 -24.62 5.71 -10.33
C ILE A 260 -24.09 4.86 -9.17
N PRO A 261 -24.97 4.12 -8.47
CA PRO A 261 -24.52 3.22 -7.40
C PRO A 261 -23.69 2.07 -7.97
N SER A 262 -22.63 1.71 -7.28
CA SER A 262 -21.76 0.58 -7.64
C SER A 262 -22.31 -0.77 -7.18
N LYS A 263 -23.17 -0.76 -6.15
CA LYS A 263 -23.88 -1.92 -5.59
C LYS A 263 -25.33 -1.54 -5.22
N PRO A 264 -26.28 -2.50 -5.27
CA PRO A 264 -26.12 -3.86 -5.79
C PRO A 264 -26.01 -3.89 -7.32
N ARG A 265 -25.28 -4.89 -7.86
CA ARG A 265 -25.19 -5.12 -9.32
C ARG A 265 -26.41 -5.89 -9.81
N VAL A 266 -27.55 -5.23 -9.90
CA VAL A 266 -28.86 -5.83 -10.22
C VAL A 266 -28.78 -6.73 -11.48
N LYS A 267 -28.17 -6.25 -12.56
CA LYS A 267 -28.02 -7.04 -13.81
C LYS A 267 -27.27 -8.36 -13.59
N LEU A 268 -26.18 -8.32 -12.81
CA LEU A 268 -25.38 -9.50 -12.49
C LEU A 268 -26.13 -10.48 -11.58
N ASN A 269 -26.82 -9.96 -10.58
CA ASN A 269 -27.61 -10.77 -9.64
C ASN A 269 -28.74 -11.50 -10.39
N ILE A 270 -29.43 -10.85 -11.32
CA ILE A 270 -30.46 -11.43 -12.17
C ILE A 270 -29.86 -12.53 -13.06
N ALA A 271 -28.70 -12.29 -13.69
CA ALA A 271 -28.05 -13.27 -14.55
C ALA A 271 -27.66 -14.54 -13.76
N ILE A 272 -27.07 -14.36 -12.57
CA ILE A 272 -26.68 -15.50 -11.69
C ILE A 272 -27.94 -16.26 -11.23
N ALA A 273 -28.97 -15.55 -10.78
CA ALA A 273 -30.20 -16.18 -10.33
C ALA A 273 -30.93 -16.91 -11.46
N GLY A 274 -30.96 -16.36 -12.65
CA GLY A 274 -31.51 -17.00 -13.83
C GLY A 274 -30.77 -18.29 -14.20
N MET A 275 -29.43 -18.26 -14.17
CA MET A 275 -28.60 -19.44 -14.42
C MET A 275 -28.84 -20.54 -13.38
N LEU A 276 -28.83 -20.19 -12.08
CA LEU A 276 -29.08 -21.13 -11.00
C LEU A 276 -30.50 -21.70 -11.08
N GLY A 277 -31.49 -20.85 -11.35
CA GLY A 277 -32.87 -21.27 -11.55
C GLY A 277 -33.04 -22.27 -12.70
N LEU A 278 -32.36 -21.99 -13.82
CA LEU A 278 -32.36 -22.85 -15.02
C LEU A 278 -31.71 -24.20 -14.72
N PHE A 279 -30.55 -24.24 -14.08
CA PHE A 279 -29.91 -25.50 -13.67
C PHE A 279 -30.78 -26.30 -12.72
N THR A 280 -31.35 -25.63 -11.71
CA THR A 280 -32.28 -26.29 -10.79
C THR A 280 -33.51 -26.82 -11.48
N GLY A 281 -34.10 -26.07 -12.43
CA GLY A 281 -35.24 -26.49 -13.21
C GLY A 281 -34.95 -27.69 -14.10
N ILE A 282 -33.81 -27.71 -14.79
CA ILE A 282 -33.35 -28.85 -15.59
C ILE A 282 -33.17 -30.07 -14.70
N PHE A 283 -32.50 -29.94 -13.56
CA PHE A 283 -32.32 -31.03 -12.63
C PHE A 283 -33.65 -31.61 -12.17
N LEU A 284 -34.59 -30.75 -11.76
CA LEU A 284 -35.94 -31.19 -11.35
C LEU A 284 -36.70 -31.88 -12.49
N ALA A 285 -36.56 -31.41 -13.71
CA ALA A 285 -37.20 -32.03 -14.89
C ALA A 285 -36.70 -33.46 -15.12
N PHE A 286 -35.37 -33.65 -15.09
CA PHE A 286 -34.77 -34.99 -15.24
C PHE A 286 -35.04 -35.90 -14.05
N PHE A 287 -34.94 -35.34 -12.82
CA PHE A 287 -35.23 -36.09 -11.61
C PHE A 287 -36.69 -36.57 -11.56
N SER A 288 -37.61 -35.73 -11.98
CA SER A 288 -39.04 -36.09 -12.07
C SER A 288 -39.29 -37.16 -13.12
N GLU A 289 -38.59 -37.13 -14.29
CA GLU A 289 -38.70 -38.16 -15.31
C GLU A 289 -38.11 -39.50 -14.84
N TYR A 290 -37.00 -39.46 -14.13
CA TYR A 290 -36.36 -40.61 -13.49
C TYR A 290 -37.29 -41.28 -12.46
N LEU A 291 -37.97 -40.50 -11.62
CA LEU A 291 -38.94 -41.02 -10.64
C LEU A 291 -40.19 -41.66 -11.32
N GLU A 292 -40.68 -41.05 -12.38
CA GLU A 292 -41.76 -41.69 -13.18
C GLU A 292 -41.33 -43.01 -13.81
N GLY A 293 -40.07 -43.14 -14.27
CA GLY A 293 -39.51 -44.38 -14.77
C GLY A 293 -39.41 -45.49 -13.72
N LEU A 294 -39.31 -45.12 -12.43
CA LEU A 294 -39.31 -46.03 -11.26
C LEU A 294 -40.73 -46.36 -10.75
N GLY A 295 -41.81 -45.84 -11.38
CA GLY A 295 -43.19 -46.14 -11.02
C GLY A 295 -43.76 -45.24 -9.92
N PHE A 296 -43.02 -44.21 -9.47
CA PHE A 296 -43.55 -43.19 -8.56
C PHE A 296 -44.32 -42.13 -9.36
N LYS A 297 -45.63 -42.18 -9.41
CA LYS A 297 -46.46 -41.10 -9.94
C LYS A 297 -46.41 -39.90 -8.94
N ALA A 298 -45.87 -38.77 -9.42
CA ALA A 298 -45.99 -37.52 -8.64
C ALA A 298 -47.48 -37.13 -8.48
N PRO A 299 -47.92 -36.63 -7.30
CA PRO A 299 -49.26 -36.10 -7.17
C PRO A 299 -49.48 -34.91 -8.10
N LYS A 300 -50.67 -34.87 -8.74
CA LYS A 300 -51.09 -33.80 -9.66
C LYS A 300 -51.17 -32.46 -8.98
#